data_f97749d1f826e17e0f47572c1c7756cd
#
_entry.id   f97749d1f826e17e0f47572c1c7756cd
#
_cell.length_a   1.000
_cell.length_b   1.000
_cell.length_c   1.000
_cell.angle_alpha   90.00
_cell.angle_beta   90.00
_cell.angle_gamma   90.00
#
_symmetry.space_group_name_H-M   'P 1'
#
loop_
_entity.id
_entity.type
_entity.pdbx_description
1 polymer ?
#
loop_
_entity_poly.entity_id
_entity_poly.type
_entity_poly.pdbx_seq_one_letter_code
_entity_poly.pdbx_strand_id
1 'polypeptide(L)'
;MLTLCGVAWTGDAFGPALGVLRWPLLALFVAMLAGLALHAVPPLLGLGLGAMRRLGLARRAGTGGRAVGAAQAGAPQAGAAQAGAWLDMVPSPGRSGVSDGAAARFGSDGRLAAAGPRTAVLLPVCNEDPARVFSAVRAMRASLGDAGLDDVDLHVLSDTSQAGAAHEEEALFRALGDPGVFYRRRTSNTGRKTGNIAEFCARCGGDYAFMVVLDADSLISGATVGRLMARMAAEPRVGMIQTIPYAVNRETLFARMTQFAMRLYTPLWAEGAVLWQGPGANYWGHNAIIRIAPFLEHCALPVLPGRAPLGGEILCHDVVEAALMQAAGWEVHLDPTLGDTFEEVPPNLIDHTARERRWCQGNLQHMRVMLWPRLRLMGRMHLGAGISYYAAGPVWVLFAMLLGFAPAAAARHLAAEAWPPLLALVVLPRLASLLVVLASRRQSAAFGGRLAALAGVMLDQALTVLLMPLNLLVSAQFVAATLGGRSVGWSTQPRCDRGVGWGEALRLLWPFLAAGSAWVGGLALLLPGHAAVLLPALAALLASPALAVWSSRVSLGRLARRGGLFCTVDEVAPSRELRQFRRAMAAEREPDAPGPARRGGVGPAFPGAMTAGEAGLAGGVVPVRQRADSVAG
;
A
#
# COMPACT_ATOMS: atom_id res chain seq x y z
N MET A 1 3.92 -6.55 26.69
CA MET A 1 5.25 -6.96 27.18
C MET A 1 6.35 -5.98 26.74
N LEU A 2 6.56 -5.73 25.45
CA LEU A 2 7.60 -4.77 24.99
C LEU A 2 7.46 -3.38 25.61
N THR A 3 6.22 -2.84 25.70
CA THR A 3 5.96 -1.55 26.36
C THR A 3 6.32 -1.59 27.84
N LEU A 4 5.94 -2.67 28.55
CA LEU A 4 6.25 -2.84 29.97
C LEU A 4 7.76 -2.98 30.23
N CYS A 5 8.48 -3.72 29.37
CA CYS A 5 9.94 -3.81 29.45
C CYS A 5 10.61 -2.45 29.24
N GLY A 6 10.12 -1.65 28.24
CA GLY A 6 10.65 -0.32 28.02
C GLY A 6 10.38 0.64 29.17
N VAL A 7 9.19 0.58 29.78
CA VAL A 7 8.85 1.38 30.97
C VAL A 7 9.68 0.94 32.19
N ALA A 8 9.88 -0.37 32.38
CA ALA A 8 10.72 -0.88 33.46
C ALA A 8 12.19 -0.44 33.32
N TRP A 9 12.72 -0.46 32.08
CA TRP A 9 14.07 0.01 31.80
C TRP A 9 14.27 1.49 32.13
N THR A 10 13.25 2.33 31.83
CA THR A 10 13.35 3.79 31.98
C THR A 10 12.76 4.31 33.30
N GLY A 11 12.35 3.43 34.19
CA GLY A 11 11.61 3.80 35.43
C GLY A 11 12.29 4.89 36.26
N ASP A 12 13.60 4.80 36.43
CA ASP A 12 14.39 5.78 37.21
C ASP A 12 14.52 7.14 36.47
N ALA A 13 14.49 7.14 35.17
CA ALA A 13 14.56 8.38 34.37
C ALA A 13 13.35 9.29 34.57
N PHE A 14 12.18 8.72 34.92
CA PHE A 14 10.99 9.48 35.30
C PHE A 14 10.92 9.79 36.80
N GLY A 15 12.09 10.04 37.42
CA GLY A 15 12.21 10.32 38.83
C GLY A 15 11.69 11.68 39.30
N PRO A 16 11.78 11.98 40.61
CA PRO A 16 11.26 13.20 41.22
C PRO A 16 11.84 14.51 40.63
N ALA A 17 13.05 14.44 40.03
CA ALA A 17 13.73 15.59 39.41
C ALA A 17 12.93 16.23 38.28
N LEU A 18 11.95 15.54 37.66
CA LEU A 18 11.03 16.07 36.66
C LEU A 18 9.86 16.87 37.28
N GLY A 19 9.67 16.82 38.61
CA GLY A 19 8.59 17.53 39.28
C GLY A 19 7.20 17.17 38.72
N VAL A 20 6.39 18.18 38.48
CA VAL A 20 5.01 18.02 37.94
C VAL A 20 4.98 17.45 36.52
N LEU A 21 6.07 17.58 35.74
CA LEU A 21 6.17 17.04 34.37
C LEU A 21 6.36 15.51 34.33
N ARG A 22 6.67 14.89 35.46
CA ARG A 22 6.90 13.43 35.53
C ARG A 22 5.74 12.63 34.90
N TRP A 23 4.53 12.88 35.33
CA TRP A 23 3.38 12.09 34.92
C TRP A 23 2.97 12.30 33.46
N PRO A 24 2.85 13.54 32.92
CA PRO A 24 2.54 13.72 31.53
C PRO A 24 3.65 13.19 30.60
N LEU A 25 4.93 13.36 30.94
CA LEU A 25 6.03 12.79 30.16
C LEU A 25 5.98 11.25 30.17
N LEU A 26 5.74 10.63 31.32
CA LEU A 26 5.60 9.18 31.42
C LEU A 26 4.41 8.68 30.58
N ALA A 27 3.26 9.32 30.66
CA ALA A 27 2.07 8.93 29.88
C ALA A 27 2.33 9.01 28.38
N LEU A 28 2.97 10.08 27.90
CA LEU A 28 3.33 10.23 26.48
C LEU A 28 4.38 9.19 26.06
N PHE A 29 5.37 8.91 26.89
CA PHE A 29 6.39 7.88 26.64
C PHE A 29 5.76 6.48 26.53
N VAL A 30 4.84 6.12 27.41
CA VAL A 30 4.08 4.87 27.34
C VAL A 30 3.29 4.79 26.03
N ALA A 31 2.62 5.89 25.63
CA ALA A 31 1.90 5.94 24.37
C ALA A 31 2.83 5.76 23.14
N MET A 32 4.01 6.39 23.15
CA MET A 32 5.02 6.21 22.11
C MET A 32 5.52 4.76 22.03
N LEU A 33 5.88 4.17 23.17
CA LEU A 33 6.31 2.76 23.24
C LEU A 33 5.21 1.80 22.77
N ALA A 34 3.97 2.04 23.18
CA ALA A 34 2.84 1.21 22.77
C ALA A 34 2.61 1.28 21.26
N GLY A 35 2.64 2.47 20.69
CA GLY A 35 2.53 2.68 19.24
C GLY A 35 3.65 1.98 18.46
N LEU A 36 4.91 2.15 18.86
CA LEU A 36 6.04 1.48 18.23
C LEU A 36 6.00 -0.04 18.40
N ALA A 37 5.64 -0.54 19.59
CA ALA A 37 5.52 -1.97 19.85
C ALA A 37 4.49 -2.65 18.96
N LEU A 38 3.38 -1.98 18.65
CA LEU A 38 2.36 -2.50 17.73
C LEU A 38 2.94 -2.79 16.35
N HIS A 39 3.85 -1.96 15.86
CA HIS A 39 4.50 -2.11 14.56
C HIS A 39 5.70 -3.06 14.58
N ALA A 40 6.38 -3.20 15.75
CA ALA A 40 7.54 -4.07 15.91
C ALA A 40 7.17 -5.54 16.18
N VAL A 41 5.97 -5.82 16.72
CA VAL A 41 5.52 -7.19 17.06
C VAL A 41 5.51 -8.13 15.84
N PRO A 42 4.90 -7.80 14.70
CA PRO A 42 4.87 -8.72 13.57
C PRO A 42 6.26 -9.19 13.10
N PRO A 43 7.23 -8.30 12.77
CA PRO A 43 8.54 -8.76 12.31
C PRO A 43 9.33 -9.54 13.37
N LEU A 44 9.16 -9.23 14.66
CA LEU A 44 9.80 -10.01 15.73
C LEU A 44 9.20 -11.40 15.88
N LEU A 45 7.89 -11.55 15.70
CA LEU A 45 7.23 -12.86 15.64
C LEU A 45 7.69 -13.66 14.42
N GLY A 46 7.79 -13.02 13.24
CA GLY A 46 8.31 -13.64 12.02
C GLY A 46 9.74 -14.16 12.20
N LEU A 47 10.61 -13.38 12.86
CA LEU A 47 11.97 -13.81 13.20
C LEU A 47 11.98 -15.03 14.12
N GLY A 48 11.16 -15.00 15.18
CA GLY A 48 11.01 -16.13 16.11
C GLY A 48 10.56 -17.41 15.42
N LEU A 49 9.59 -17.32 14.52
CA LEU A 49 9.15 -18.45 13.69
C LEU A 49 10.24 -18.98 12.77
N GLY A 50 10.93 -18.10 12.06
CA GLY A 50 12.04 -18.47 11.20
C GLY A 50 13.14 -19.20 11.97
N ALA A 51 13.45 -18.74 13.20
CA ALA A 51 14.40 -19.41 14.10
C ALA A 51 13.90 -20.80 14.54
N MET A 52 12.64 -20.90 14.99
CA MET A 52 12.05 -22.18 15.40
C MET A 52 12.03 -23.22 14.26
N ARG A 53 11.74 -22.80 13.03
CA ARG A 53 11.78 -23.66 11.84
C ARG A 53 13.17 -24.18 11.57
N ARG A 54 14.22 -23.33 11.65
CA ARG A 54 15.62 -23.73 11.46
C ARG A 54 16.07 -24.74 12.53
N LEU A 55 15.58 -24.60 13.75
CA LEU A 55 15.86 -25.54 14.86
C LEU A 55 15.00 -26.80 14.81
N GLY A 56 14.12 -26.97 13.81
CA GLY A 56 13.21 -28.11 13.69
C GLY A 56 12.07 -28.14 14.70
N LEU A 57 11.95 -27.13 15.58
CA LEU A 57 10.94 -27.07 16.62
C LEU A 57 9.55 -26.72 16.08
N ALA A 58 9.44 -25.96 15.01
CA ALA A 58 8.16 -25.59 14.40
C ALA A 58 7.48 -26.76 13.64
N ARG A 59 8.25 -27.78 13.21
CA ARG A 59 7.67 -29.00 12.61
C ARG A 59 6.82 -29.81 13.57
N ARG A 60 7.04 -29.72 14.86
CA ARG A 60 6.31 -30.50 15.87
C ARG A 60 4.97 -29.89 16.28
N ALA A 61 4.74 -28.61 16.01
CA ALA A 61 3.47 -27.94 16.34
C ALA A 61 2.39 -28.05 15.26
N GLY A 62 2.71 -28.56 14.05
CA GLY A 62 1.79 -28.59 12.87
C GLY A 62 1.47 -29.96 12.28
N THR A 63 1.93 -31.08 12.84
CA THR A 63 1.72 -32.41 12.24
C THR A 63 0.84 -33.32 13.09
N GLY A 64 -0.45 -32.99 13.11
CA GLY A 64 -1.52 -33.94 13.36
C GLY A 64 -2.23 -34.41 12.07
N GLY A 65 -1.61 -34.29 10.90
CA GLY A 65 -2.19 -34.67 9.60
C GLY A 65 -1.25 -35.53 8.76
N ARG A 66 -1.70 -36.74 8.43
CA ARG A 66 -1.01 -37.77 7.64
C ARG A 66 -0.46 -37.24 6.32
N ALA A 67 0.81 -37.55 6.04
CA ALA A 67 1.44 -37.40 4.72
C ALA A 67 0.72 -38.25 3.66
N VAL A 68 0.26 -37.61 2.59
CA VAL A 68 -0.12 -38.29 1.34
C VAL A 68 1.02 -38.03 0.35
N GLY A 69 1.54 -39.15 -0.19
CA GLY A 69 2.75 -39.21 -0.98
C GLY A 69 2.74 -38.35 -2.25
N ALA A 70 3.88 -37.74 -2.54
CA ALA A 70 4.17 -37.02 -3.77
C ALA A 70 4.56 -38.05 -4.85
N ALA A 71 3.78 -38.12 -5.92
CA ALA A 71 4.20 -38.74 -7.18
C ALA A 71 4.88 -37.68 -8.05
N GLN A 72 6.13 -37.95 -8.45
CA GLN A 72 6.91 -37.16 -9.40
C GLN A 72 6.32 -37.28 -10.81
N ALA A 73 6.04 -36.16 -11.47
CA ALA A 73 5.98 -36.11 -12.93
C ALA A 73 6.63 -34.78 -13.38
N GLY A 74 7.65 -34.90 -14.20
CA GLY A 74 8.46 -33.79 -14.69
C GLY A 74 7.75 -33.00 -15.79
N ALA A 75 7.94 -31.70 -15.77
CA ALA A 75 7.69 -30.78 -16.87
C ALA A 75 8.65 -29.57 -16.81
N PRO A 76 8.93 -28.87 -17.92
CA PRO A 76 10.16 -28.12 -18.12
C PRO A 76 10.18 -26.80 -17.34
N GLN A 77 11.29 -26.62 -16.61
CA GLN A 77 11.61 -25.42 -15.85
C GLN A 77 12.20 -24.35 -16.77
N ALA A 78 11.55 -23.20 -16.88
CA ALA A 78 12.23 -21.95 -17.19
C ALA A 78 11.40 -20.78 -16.68
N GLY A 79 11.86 -20.09 -15.63
CA GLY A 79 11.41 -18.75 -15.24
C GLY A 79 10.66 -18.58 -13.93
N ALA A 80 10.02 -19.61 -13.37
CA ALA A 80 9.23 -19.49 -12.13
C ALA A 80 10.04 -19.74 -10.83
N ALA A 81 11.28 -20.18 -10.91
CA ALA A 81 12.05 -20.68 -9.77
C ALA A 81 12.67 -19.61 -8.86
N GLN A 82 12.60 -18.32 -9.21
CA GLN A 82 13.32 -17.29 -8.46
C GLN A 82 12.46 -16.49 -7.46
N ALA A 83 11.14 -16.46 -7.63
CA ALA A 83 10.22 -15.90 -6.62
C ALA A 83 9.98 -16.88 -5.45
N GLY A 84 10.19 -18.17 -5.67
CA GLY A 84 9.86 -19.25 -4.72
C GLY A 84 10.77 -19.44 -3.51
N ALA A 85 11.92 -18.74 -3.41
CA ALA A 85 12.87 -18.98 -2.30
C ALA A 85 12.39 -18.50 -0.92
N TRP A 86 11.37 -17.65 -0.89
CA TRP A 86 10.65 -17.29 0.34
C TRP A 86 9.52 -18.28 0.66
N LEU A 87 9.02 -19.01 -0.37
CA LEU A 87 7.85 -19.88 -0.29
C LEU A 87 8.12 -21.20 0.45
N ASP A 88 9.36 -21.68 0.46
CA ASP A 88 9.73 -22.89 1.20
C ASP A 88 9.76 -22.71 2.73
N MET A 89 9.50 -21.47 3.21
CA MET A 89 9.51 -21.15 4.64
C MET A 89 8.12 -21.03 5.28
N VAL A 90 7.01 -21.08 4.52
CA VAL A 90 5.65 -20.94 5.06
C VAL A 90 4.88 -22.25 4.92
N PRO A 91 4.53 -22.96 6.01
CA PRO A 91 3.56 -24.05 5.94
C PRO A 91 2.16 -23.45 5.76
N SER A 92 1.37 -24.03 4.86
CA SER A 92 -0.06 -23.76 4.78
C SER A 92 -0.70 -23.92 6.16
N PRO A 93 -1.58 -23.01 6.59
CA PRO A 93 -2.31 -23.19 7.85
C PRO A 93 -3.06 -24.51 7.81
N GLY A 94 -2.91 -25.30 8.89
CA GLY A 94 -3.44 -26.66 9.00
C GLY A 94 -4.94 -26.71 8.69
N ARG A 95 -5.33 -27.62 7.85
CA ARG A 95 -6.73 -28.00 7.64
C ARG A 95 -7.33 -28.43 8.96
N SER A 96 -8.21 -27.62 9.52
CA SER A 96 -9.24 -28.12 10.45
C SER A 96 -10.25 -28.90 9.62
N GLY A 97 -10.48 -30.16 9.97
CA GLY A 97 -11.27 -31.10 9.20
C GLY A 97 -12.66 -30.57 8.89
N VAL A 98 -12.94 -30.43 7.61
CA VAL A 98 -14.27 -30.38 7.03
C VAL A 98 -14.29 -31.45 5.94
N SER A 99 -15.31 -32.29 6.03
CA SER A 99 -15.58 -33.48 5.23
C SER A 99 -15.34 -33.32 3.73
N ASP A 100 -14.76 -34.34 3.13
CA ASP A 100 -14.62 -34.60 1.70
C ASP A 100 -15.93 -34.31 0.94
N GLY A 101 -15.89 -33.27 0.06
CA GLY A 101 -17.04 -32.96 -0.78
C GLY A 101 -16.80 -32.03 -1.95
N ALA A 102 -15.70 -31.26 -1.97
CA ALA A 102 -15.43 -30.33 -3.08
C ALA A 102 -13.93 -30.17 -3.34
N ALA A 103 -13.26 -31.27 -3.71
CA ALA A 103 -11.95 -31.15 -4.35
C ALA A 103 -12.18 -30.55 -5.74
N ALA A 104 -11.80 -29.28 -5.95
CA ALA A 104 -11.74 -28.69 -7.27
C ALA A 104 -10.84 -29.60 -8.13
N ARG A 105 -11.40 -30.19 -9.15
CA ARG A 105 -10.72 -31.09 -10.08
C ARG A 105 -9.83 -30.25 -10.97
N PHE A 106 -8.55 -30.18 -10.66
CA PHE A 106 -7.57 -29.86 -11.67
C PHE A 106 -7.42 -31.07 -12.58
N GLY A 107 -7.63 -30.89 -13.87
CA GLY A 107 -7.30 -31.89 -14.85
C GLY A 107 -5.80 -32.22 -14.80
N SER A 108 -5.40 -33.39 -15.28
CA SER A 108 -4.00 -33.83 -15.37
C SER A 108 -3.11 -32.91 -16.20
N ASP A 109 -3.70 -31.94 -16.90
CA ASP A 109 -3.08 -30.89 -17.72
C ASP A 109 -2.96 -29.53 -17.01
N GLY A 110 -3.33 -29.44 -15.73
CA GLY A 110 -3.27 -28.20 -14.94
C GLY A 110 -4.34 -27.16 -15.26
N ARG A 111 -5.32 -27.49 -16.12
CA ARG A 111 -6.47 -26.65 -16.41
C ARG A 111 -7.59 -26.87 -15.40
N LEU A 112 -8.24 -25.79 -14.94
CA LEU A 112 -9.48 -25.88 -14.17
C LEU A 112 -10.55 -26.56 -15.05
N ALA A 113 -11.09 -27.68 -14.58
CA ALA A 113 -12.19 -28.34 -15.25
C ALA A 113 -13.42 -27.42 -15.27
N ALA A 114 -14.17 -27.45 -16.38
CA ALA A 114 -15.29 -26.60 -16.77
C ALA A 114 -16.22 -26.20 -15.59
N ALA A 115 -16.60 -24.90 -15.56
CA ALA A 115 -17.59 -24.25 -14.70
C ALA A 115 -17.22 -24.10 -13.22
N GLY A 116 -16.01 -23.59 -12.93
CA GLY A 116 -15.71 -22.95 -11.64
C GLY A 116 -16.49 -21.63 -11.46
N PRO A 117 -16.58 -21.11 -10.22
CA PRO A 117 -17.26 -19.83 -9.98
C PRO A 117 -16.54 -18.70 -10.73
N ARG A 118 -17.26 -17.98 -11.60
CA ARG A 118 -16.72 -16.86 -12.40
C ARG A 118 -16.11 -15.78 -11.49
N THR A 119 -15.03 -15.19 -11.95
CA THR A 119 -14.30 -14.14 -11.22
C THR A 119 -14.14 -12.91 -12.09
N ALA A 120 -14.43 -11.72 -11.54
CA ALA A 120 -14.16 -10.44 -12.17
C ALA A 120 -12.89 -9.79 -11.59
N VAL A 121 -11.98 -9.31 -12.43
CA VAL A 121 -10.89 -8.43 -12.04
C VAL A 121 -11.35 -6.99 -12.24
N LEU A 122 -11.42 -6.20 -11.18
CA LEU A 122 -11.93 -4.83 -11.18
C LEU A 122 -10.77 -3.83 -11.11
N LEU A 123 -10.67 -2.96 -12.11
CA LEU A 123 -9.67 -1.91 -12.20
C LEU A 123 -10.36 -0.52 -12.21
N PRO A 124 -10.65 0.07 -11.04
CA PRO A 124 -11.18 1.43 -10.95
C PRO A 124 -10.12 2.45 -11.38
N VAL A 125 -10.49 3.35 -12.30
CA VAL A 125 -9.61 4.41 -12.82
C VAL A 125 -10.30 5.77 -12.76
N CYS A 126 -9.53 6.85 -12.55
CA CYS A 126 -10.05 8.22 -12.50
C CYS A 126 -8.97 9.22 -12.88
N ASN A 127 -9.02 9.75 -14.10
CA ASN A 127 -8.05 10.72 -14.62
C ASN A 127 -6.59 10.21 -14.55
N GLU A 128 -6.38 8.92 -14.74
CA GLU A 128 -5.06 8.29 -14.86
C GLU A 128 -4.56 8.39 -16.29
N ASP A 129 -3.28 8.08 -16.53
CA ASP A 129 -2.70 7.96 -17.87
C ASP A 129 -3.30 6.74 -18.60
N PRO A 130 -4.10 6.92 -19.68
CA PRO A 130 -4.77 5.82 -20.35
C PRO A 130 -3.80 4.80 -20.96
N ALA A 131 -2.69 5.26 -21.56
CA ALA A 131 -1.68 4.38 -22.13
C ALA A 131 -1.10 3.43 -21.08
N ARG A 132 -0.86 3.94 -19.87
CA ARG A 132 -0.38 3.16 -18.74
C ARG A 132 -1.43 2.13 -18.27
N VAL A 133 -2.67 2.55 -18.09
CA VAL A 133 -3.78 1.68 -17.66
C VAL A 133 -3.95 0.52 -18.65
N PHE A 134 -4.04 0.81 -19.95
CA PHE A 134 -4.26 -0.23 -20.97
C PHE A 134 -3.01 -1.09 -21.23
N SER A 135 -1.80 -0.59 -20.97
CA SER A 135 -0.60 -1.42 -20.93
C SER A 135 -0.64 -2.46 -19.80
N ALA A 136 -1.14 -2.08 -18.61
CA ALA A 136 -1.35 -3.01 -17.50
C ALA A 136 -2.46 -4.03 -17.82
N VAL A 137 -3.58 -3.58 -18.41
CA VAL A 137 -4.68 -4.44 -18.87
C VAL A 137 -4.17 -5.50 -19.85
N ARG A 138 -3.41 -5.11 -20.88
CA ARG A 138 -2.80 -6.04 -21.87
C ARG A 138 -1.89 -7.07 -21.19
N ALA A 139 -1.03 -6.63 -20.27
CA ALA A 139 -0.12 -7.53 -19.57
C ALA A 139 -0.86 -8.53 -18.66
N MET A 140 -1.87 -8.08 -17.93
CA MET A 140 -2.70 -8.93 -17.07
C MET A 140 -3.53 -9.91 -17.91
N ARG A 141 -4.15 -9.44 -19.01
CA ARG A 141 -4.96 -10.30 -19.88
C ARG A 141 -4.13 -11.42 -20.51
N ALA A 142 -2.93 -11.09 -21.02
CA ALA A 142 -1.99 -12.08 -21.52
C ALA A 142 -1.59 -13.09 -20.43
N SER A 143 -1.37 -12.63 -19.19
CA SER A 143 -1.01 -13.50 -18.06
C SER A 143 -2.17 -14.41 -17.62
N LEU A 144 -3.41 -13.93 -17.68
CA LEU A 144 -4.60 -14.74 -17.43
C LEU A 144 -4.74 -15.86 -18.46
N GLY A 145 -4.58 -15.55 -19.76
CA GLY A 145 -4.59 -16.54 -20.83
C GLY A 145 -3.48 -17.60 -20.67
N ASP A 146 -2.24 -17.17 -20.32
CA ASP A 146 -1.12 -18.08 -20.04
C ASP A 146 -1.40 -19.03 -18.84
N ALA A 147 -2.20 -18.57 -17.88
CA ALA A 147 -2.63 -19.37 -16.74
C ALA A 147 -3.86 -20.26 -17.03
N GLY A 148 -4.41 -20.22 -18.26
CA GLY A 148 -5.62 -20.94 -18.64
C GLY A 148 -6.88 -20.40 -17.97
N LEU A 149 -6.92 -19.11 -17.67
CA LEU A 149 -8.02 -18.40 -17.00
C LEU A 149 -8.72 -17.46 -18.00
N ASP A 150 -9.07 -17.98 -19.18
CA ASP A 150 -9.73 -17.22 -20.24
C ASP A 150 -11.14 -16.77 -19.88
N ASP A 151 -11.77 -17.41 -18.91
CA ASP A 151 -13.09 -17.13 -18.34
C ASP A 151 -13.09 -16.08 -17.21
N VAL A 152 -11.91 -15.55 -16.85
CA VAL A 152 -11.78 -14.42 -15.92
C VAL A 152 -11.93 -13.11 -16.69
N ASP A 153 -12.96 -12.36 -16.35
CA ASP A 153 -13.26 -11.06 -16.98
C ASP A 153 -12.51 -9.92 -16.29
N LEU A 154 -11.95 -9.00 -17.08
CA LEU A 154 -11.30 -7.79 -16.60
C LEU A 154 -12.16 -6.56 -16.89
N HIS A 155 -12.56 -5.85 -15.85
CA HIS A 155 -13.42 -4.68 -15.93
C HIS A 155 -12.65 -3.40 -15.60
N VAL A 156 -12.48 -2.50 -16.58
CA VAL A 156 -12.00 -1.14 -16.38
C VAL A 156 -13.20 -0.27 -15.99
N LEU A 157 -13.22 0.19 -14.75
CA LEU A 157 -14.31 0.94 -14.15
C LEU A 157 -13.91 2.43 -14.08
N SER A 158 -14.24 3.21 -15.12
CA SER A 158 -13.79 4.60 -15.25
C SER A 158 -14.72 5.60 -14.56
N ASP A 159 -14.11 6.48 -13.77
CA ASP A 159 -14.66 7.72 -13.22
C ASP A 159 -13.97 8.95 -13.83
N THR A 160 -13.30 8.80 -14.97
CA THR A 160 -12.54 9.85 -15.64
C THR A 160 -13.45 10.97 -16.10
N SER A 161 -13.18 12.17 -15.59
CA SER A 161 -13.93 13.40 -15.90
C SER A 161 -13.25 14.28 -16.96
N GLN A 162 -11.94 14.08 -17.19
CA GLN A 162 -11.18 14.78 -18.22
C GLN A 162 -11.54 14.22 -19.60
N ALA A 163 -12.15 15.04 -20.46
CA ALA A 163 -12.68 14.60 -21.75
C ALA A 163 -11.62 13.98 -22.67
N GLY A 164 -10.41 14.53 -22.71
CA GLY A 164 -9.29 13.98 -23.50
C GLY A 164 -8.88 12.60 -23.05
N ALA A 165 -8.66 12.41 -21.74
CA ALA A 165 -8.30 11.12 -21.17
C ALA A 165 -9.43 10.08 -21.36
N ALA A 166 -10.69 10.47 -21.19
CA ALA A 166 -11.83 9.59 -21.40
C ALA A 166 -11.93 9.12 -22.85
N HIS A 167 -11.70 10.02 -23.82
CA HIS A 167 -11.69 9.67 -25.25
C HIS A 167 -10.55 8.70 -25.58
N GLU A 168 -9.38 8.93 -25.02
CA GLU A 168 -8.22 8.04 -25.18
C GLU A 168 -8.44 6.67 -24.52
N GLU A 169 -9.02 6.61 -23.31
CA GLU A 169 -9.45 5.34 -22.68
C GLU A 169 -10.36 4.52 -23.60
N GLU A 170 -11.39 5.17 -24.19
CA GLU A 170 -12.32 4.52 -25.12
C GLU A 170 -11.64 4.07 -26.42
N ALA A 171 -10.70 4.85 -26.95
CA ALA A 171 -9.95 4.50 -28.15
C ALA A 171 -9.04 3.28 -27.91
N LEU A 172 -8.31 3.27 -26.80
CA LEU A 172 -7.43 2.15 -26.43
C LEU A 172 -8.21 0.88 -26.10
N PHE A 173 -9.37 1.00 -25.45
CA PHE A 173 -10.28 -0.12 -25.23
C PHE A 173 -10.76 -0.74 -26.55
N ARG A 174 -11.24 0.08 -27.50
CA ARG A 174 -11.66 -0.41 -28.82
C ARG A 174 -10.51 -1.06 -29.60
N ALA A 175 -9.32 -0.45 -29.53
CA ALA A 175 -8.13 -0.99 -30.18
C ALA A 175 -7.64 -2.32 -29.57
N LEU A 176 -7.92 -2.55 -28.28
CA LEU A 176 -7.59 -3.81 -27.60
C LEU A 176 -8.39 -4.99 -28.18
N GLY A 177 -9.69 -4.82 -28.42
CA GLY A 177 -10.56 -5.81 -29.07
C GLY A 177 -10.63 -7.18 -28.37
N ASP A 178 -10.31 -7.27 -27.07
CA ASP A 178 -10.31 -8.51 -26.31
C ASP A 178 -11.70 -8.77 -25.70
N PRO A 179 -12.36 -9.91 -25.98
CA PRO A 179 -13.71 -10.21 -25.50
C PRO A 179 -13.79 -10.40 -23.97
N GLY A 180 -12.69 -10.68 -23.29
CA GLY A 180 -12.62 -10.82 -21.83
C GLY A 180 -12.30 -9.50 -21.11
N VAL A 181 -12.30 -8.36 -21.83
CA VAL A 181 -12.07 -7.03 -21.25
C VAL A 181 -13.30 -6.17 -21.46
N PHE A 182 -13.78 -5.56 -20.39
CA PHE A 182 -14.96 -4.70 -20.38
C PHE A 182 -14.57 -3.29 -19.92
N TYR A 183 -15.17 -2.28 -20.52
CA TYR A 183 -14.98 -0.88 -20.15
C TYR A 183 -16.33 -0.24 -19.82
N ARG A 184 -16.40 0.40 -18.66
CA ARG A 184 -17.57 1.19 -18.26
C ARG A 184 -17.13 2.52 -17.69
N ARG A 185 -17.67 3.62 -18.21
CA ARG A 185 -17.48 4.96 -17.65
C ARG A 185 -18.76 5.48 -17.01
N ARG A 186 -18.65 5.98 -15.78
CA ARG A 186 -19.75 6.66 -15.08
C ARG A 186 -19.76 8.16 -15.42
N THR A 187 -20.95 8.75 -15.42
CA THR A 187 -21.13 10.21 -15.57
C THR A 187 -20.97 10.96 -14.24
N SER A 188 -21.13 10.27 -13.11
CA SER A 188 -21.02 10.83 -11.76
C SER A 188 -20.08 9.98 -10.91
N ASN A 189 -19.09 10.62 -10.27
CA ASN A 189 -18.12 9.97 -9.40
C ASN A 189 -18.64 9.91 -7.93
N THR A 190 -19.92 9.54 -7.76
CA THR A 190 -20.53 9.39 -6.42
C THR A 190 -19.90 8.22 -5.68
N GLY A 191 -19.47 8.43 -4.43
CA GLY A 191 -18.80 7.40 -3.61
C GLY A 191 -17.42 7.00 -4.15
N ARG A 192 -16.89 7.66 -5.18
CA ARG A 192 -15.55 7.45 -5.74
C ARG A 192 -15.29 5.97 -6.07
N LYS A 193 -14.09 5.44 -5.76
CA LYS A 193 -13.73 4.04 -5.97
C LYS A 193 -14.74 3.07 -5.35
N THR A 194 -15.12 3.29 -4.10
CA THR A 194 -16.09 2.43 -3.37
C THR A 194 -17.45 2.42 -4.06
N GLY A 195 -17.96 3.61 -4.43
CA GLY A 195 -19.21 3.72 -5.15
C GLY A 195 -19.17 3.10 -6.54
N ASN A 196 -18.00 3.15 -7.22
CA ASN A 196 -17.81 2.52 -8.53
C ASN A 196 -17.85 0.98 -8.43
N ILE A 197 -17.17 0.42 -7.41
CA ILE A 197 -17.21 -1.02 -7.13
C ILE A 197 -18.61 -1.45 -6.69
N ALA A 198 -19.25 -0.69 -5.79
CA ALA A 198 -20.62 -1.00 -5.34
C ALA A 198 -21.63 -1.01 -6.48
N GLU A 199 -21.55 -0.06 -7.42
CA GLU A 199 -22.40 -0.04 -8.61
C GLU A 199 -22.13 -1.23 -9.53
N PHE A 200 -20.85 -1.63 -9.71
CA PHE A 200 -20.51 -2.85 -10.45
C PHE A 200 -21.16 -4.06 -9.80
N CYS A 201 -20.97 -4.22 -8.49
CA CYS A 201 -21.54 -5.35 -7.76
C CYS A 201 -23.07 -5.40 -7.81
N ALA A 202 -23.74 -4.25 -7.74
CA ALA A 202 -25.20 -4.17 -7.84
C ALA A 202 -25.74 -4.56 -9.24
N ARG A 203 -24.97 -4.23 -10.31
CA ARG A 203 -25.43 -4.47 -11.71
C ARG A 203 -24.99 -5.81 -12.28
N CYS A 204 -23.78 -6.23 -11.98
CA CYS A 204 -23.12 -7.39 -12.58
C CYS A 204 -22.67 -8.43 -11.54
N GLY A 205 -22.75 -8.12 -10.24
CA GLY A 205 -22.23 -8.99 -9.18
C GLY A 205 -22.90 -10.36 -9.12
N GLY A 206 -24.12 -10.49 -9.62
CA GLY A 206 -24.83 -11.78 -9.71
C GLY A 206 -24.19 -12.78 -10.68
N ASP A 207 -23.40 -12.31 -11.63
CA ASP A 207 -22.71 -13.14 -12.62
C ASP A 207 -21.38 -13.72 -12.09
N TYR A 208 -20.88 -13.22 -10.97
CA TYR A 208 -19.57 -13.54 -10.41
C TYR A 208 -19.65 -13.97 -8.95
N ALA A 209 -18.91 -15.00 -8.59
CA ALA A 209 -18.76 -15.40 -7.19
C ALA A 209 -17.69 -14.56 -6.48
N PHE A 210 -16.65 -14.16 -7.21
CA PHE A 210 -15.50 -13.45 -6.66
C PHE A 210 -15.18 -12.21 -7.48
N MET A 211 -14.60 -11.20 -6.83
CA MET A 211 -13.94 -10.08 -7.47
C MET A 211 -12.50 -9.94 -6.97
N VAL A 212 -11.57 -9.64 -7.87
CA VAL A 212 -10.21 -9.18 -7.54
C VAL A 212 -10.18 -7.68 -7.71
N VAL A 213 -10.04 -6.95 -6.61
CA VAL A 213 -10.01 -5.49 -6.63
C VAL A 213 -8.58 -5.00 -6.79
N LEU A 214 -8.36 -4.11 -7.75
CA LEU A 214 -7.07 -3.48 -8.06
C LEU A 214 -7.13 -1.97 -7.88
N ASP A 215 -5.98 -1.32 -7.87
CA ASP A 215 -5.84 0.13 -8.10
C ASP A 215 -5.36 0.36 -9.55
N ALA A 216 -5.49 1.58 -10.04
CA ALA A 216 -5.07 1.94 -11.41
C ALA A 216 -3.58 1.69 -11.68
N ASP A 217 -2.75 1.60 -10.66
CA ASP A 217 -1.32 1.29 -10.72
C ASP A 217 -0.97 -0.16 -10.34
N SER A 218 -1.96 -0.97 -10.07
CA SER A 218 -1.76 -2.38 -9.74
C SER A 218 -1.43 -3.22 -10.97
N LEU A 219 -0.65 -4.28 -10.73
CA LEU A 219 -0.42 -5.36 -11.67
C LEU A 219 -0.43 -6.68 -10.89
N ILE A 220 -1.13 -7.69 -11.42
CA ILE A 220 -1.22 -9.02 -10.81
C ILE A 220 -1.08 -10.10 -11.88
N SER A 221 -0.40 -11.20 -11.54
CA SER A 221 -0.24 -12.33 -12.48
C SER A 221 -1.49 -13.21 -12.52
N GLY A 222 -1.76 -13.81 -13.68
CA GLY A 222 -2.81 -14.81 -13.83
C GLY A 222 -2.61 -16.02 -12.91
N ALA A 223 -1.35 -16.44 -12.70
CA ALA A 223 -1.03 -17.50 -11.76
C ALA A 223 -1.42 -17.16 -10.31
N THR A 224 -1.25 -15.90 -9.90
CA THR A 224 -1.67 -15.43 -8.58
C THR A 224 -3.20 -15.37 -8.48
N VAL A 225 -3.89 -14.86 -9.50
CA VAL A 225 -5.36 -14.87 -9.57
C VAL A 225 -5.89 -16.30 -9.46
N GLY A 226 -5.35 -17.25 -10.22
CA GLY A 226 -5.77 -18.66 -10.18
C GLY A 226 -5.59 -19.28 -8.79
N ARG A 227 -4.47 -19.01 -8.11
CA ARG A 227 -4.27 -19.49 -6.72
C ARG A 227 -5.23 -18.86 -5.73
N LEU A 228 -5.54 -17.56 -5.87
CA LEU A 228 -6.54 -16.87 -5.07
C LEU A 228 -7.93 -17.51 -5.26
N MET A 229 -8.34 -17.73 -6.51
CA MET A 229 -9.61 -18.39 -6.85
C MET A 229 -9.69 -19.79 -6.24
N ALA A 230 -8.64 -20.61 -6.39
CA ALA A 230 -8.57 -21.96 -5.84
C ALA A 230 -8.71 -21.95 -4.31
N ARG A 231 -8.06 -21.02 -3.61
CA ARG A 231 -8.20 -20.86 -2.15
C ARG A 231 -9.61 -20.44 -1.76
N MET A 232 -10.21 -19.45 -2.44
CA MET A 232 -11.58 -19.01 -2.16
C MET A 232 -12.61 -20.14 -2.37
N ALA A 233 -12.37 -21.00 -3.37
CA ALA A 233 -13.23 -22.17 -3.61
C ALA A 233 -13.07 -23.25 -2.52
N ALA A 234 -11.83 -23.49 -2.06
CA ALA A 234 -11.52 -24.49 -1.05
C ALA A 234 -11.89 -24.06 0.38
N GLU A 235 -11.98 -22.77 0.65
CA GLU A 235 -12.21 -22.21 1.98
C GLU A 235 -13.53 -21.40 2.04
N PRO A 236 -14.70 -22.06 2.20
CA PRO A 236 -16.03 -21.41 2.08
C PRO A 236 -16.28 -20.29 3.10
N ARG A 237 -15.61 -20.31 4.26
CA ARG A 237 -15.75 -19.28 5.30
C ARG A 237 -14.88 -18.04 5.05
N VAL A 238 -13.97 -18.09 4.07
CA VAL A 238 -13.12 -16.94 3.74
C VAL A 238 -13.89 -15.97 2.86
N GLY A 239 -14.06 -14.76 3.33
CA GLY A 239 -14.69 -13.65 2.62
C GLY A 239 -13.70 -12.81 1.81
N MET A 240 -12.45 -12.67 2.29
CA MET A 240 -11.40 -11.90 1.62
C MET A 240 -10.03 -12.54 1.80
N ILE A 241 -9.19 -12.45 0.76
CA ILE A 241 -7.75 -12.78 0.86
C ILE A 241 -6.96 -11.59 0.31
N GLN A 242 -6.17 -10.96 1.18
CA GLN A 242 -5.24 -9.89 0.85
C GLN A 242 -3.89 -10.49 0.45
N THR A 243 -3.35 -10.08 -0.70
CA THR A 243 -1.96 -10.34 -1.09
C THR A 243 -1.05 -9.20 -0.63
N ILE A 244 0.26 -9.33 -0.84
CA ILE A 244 1.22 -8.27 -0.58
C ILE A 244 1.67 -7.67 -1.91
N PRO A 245 1.14 -6.50 -2.33
CA PRO A 245 1.65 -5.81 -3.51
C PRO A 245 3.03 -5.22 -3.21
N TYR A 246 3.98 -5.45 -4.11
CA TYR A 246 5.33 -4.88 -4.00
C TYR A 246 5.48 -3.68 -4.92
N ALA A 247 6.12 -2.63 -4.40
CA ALA A 247 6.36 -1.41 -5.16
C ALA A 247 7.40 -1.61 -6.25
N VAL A 248 7.07 -1.17 -7.49
CA VAL A 248 7.90 -1.34 -8.68
C VAL A 248 7.87 -0.10 -9.59
N ASN A 249 8.68 -0.12 -10.65
CA ASN A 249 8.65 0.79 -11.81
C ASN A 249 8.99 2.26 -11.52
N ARG A 250 9.63 2.58 -10.40
CA ARG A 250 10.06 3.94 -10.07
C ARG A 250 11.58 4.06 -10.06
N GLU A 251 12.09 5.22 -10.56
CA GLU A 251 13.52 5.44 -10.73
C GLU A 251 14.11 6.58 -9.88
N THR A 252 13.29 7.43 -9.24
CA THR A 252 13.80 8.44 -8.32
C THR A 252 14.52 7.78 -7.14
N LEU A 253 15.47 8.45 -6.53
CA LEU A 253 16.20 7.89 -5.38
C LEU A 253 15.24 7.56 -4.22
N PHE A 254 14.29 8.46 -3.92
CA PHE A 254 13.26 8.26 -2.88
C PHE A 254 12.43 7.00 -3.13
N ALA A 255 11.88 6.88 -4.34
CA ALA A 255 11.02 5.75 -4.65
C ALA A 255 11.79 4.43 -4.72
N ARG A 256 13.06 4.44 -5.20
CA ARG A 256 13.93 3.26 -5.16
C ARG A 256 14.24 2.79 -3.74
N MET A 257 14.52 3.72 -2.83
CA MET A 257 14.68 3.39 -1.41
C MET A 257 13.40 2.79 -0.83
N THR A 258 12.23 3.35 -1.16
CA THR A 258 10.93 2.82 -0.72
C THR A 258 10.68 1.40 -1.29
N GLN A 259 10.93 1.18 -2.59
CA GLN A 259 10.81 -0.15 -3.22
C GLN A 259 11.74 -1.18 -2.56
N PHE A 260 13.01 -0.80 -2.31
CA PHE A 260 13.98 -1.63 -1.62
C PHE A 260 13.53 -1.96 -0.20
N ALA A 261 13.10 -0.97 0.58
CA ALA A 261 12.64 -1.14 1.95
C ALA A 261 11.42 -2.07 2.01
N MET A 262 10.41 -1.85 1.17
CA MET A 262 9.25 -2.72 1.09
C MET A 262 9.65 -4.16 0.74
N ARG A 263 10.51 -4.35 -0.25
CA ARG A 263 10.91 -5.69 -0.68
C ARG A 263 11.77 -6.42 0.34
N LEU A 264 12.56 -5.69 1.14
CA LEU A 264 13.45 -6.27 2.15
C LEU A 264 12.74 -6.54 3.48
N TYR A 265 11.88 -5.61 3.96
CA TYR A 265 11.31 -5.72 5.30
C TYR A 265 9.96 -6.43 5.35
N THR A 266 9.14 -6.30 4.31
CA THR A 266 7.76 -6.80 4.31
C THR A 266 7.67 -8.33 4.45
N PRO A 267 8.53 -9.17 3.85
CA PRO A 267 8.40 -10.61 4.01
C PRO A 267 8.42 -11.08 5.46
N LEU A 268 9.39 -10.60 6.25
CA LEU A 268 9.50 -10.96 7.67
C LEU A 268 8.32 -10.42 8.49
N TRP A 269 7.91 -9.18 8.20
CA TRP A 269 6.74 -8.57 8.81
C TRP A 269 5.47 -9.38 8.53
N ALA A 270 5.28 -9.81 7.28
CA ALA A 270 4.09 -10.52 6.85
C ALA A 270 3.96 -11.91 7.48
N GLU A 271 5.08 -12.64 7.64
CA GLU A 271 5.08 -13.92 8.37
C GLU A 271 4.56 -13.76 9.80
N GLY A 272 5.04 -12.72 10.49
CA GLY A 272 4.56 -12.43 11.84
C GLY A 272 3.13 -11.88 11.87
N ALA A 273 2.73 -11.09 10.86
CA ALA A 273 1.38 -10.56 10.74
C ALA A 273 0.35 -11.69 10.59
N VAL A 274 0.61 -12.68 9.75
CA VAL A 274 -0.26 -13.86 9.60
C VAL A 274 -0.46 -14.57 10.92
N LEU A 275 0.59 -14.67 11.75
CA LEU A 275 0.48 -15.31 13.05
C LEU A 275 -0.45 -14.60 14.02
N TRP A 276 -0.24 -13.30 14.20
CA TRP A 276 -1.00 -12.60 15.23
C TRP A 276 -2.40 -12.18 14.77
N GLN A 277 -2.61 -11.98 13.45
CA GLN A 277 -3.90 -11.62 12.88
C GLN A 277 -4.80 -12.85 12.67
N GLY A 278 -4.20 -14.00 12.31
CA GLY A 278 -4.94 -15.21 12.00
C GLY A 278 -6.02 -14.98 10.95
N PRO A 279 -7.29 -15.43 11.20
CA PRO A 279 -8.43 -15.25 10.30
C PRO A 279 -9.04 -13.83 10.36
N GLY A 280 -8.41 -12.93 11.09
CA GLY A 280 -8.84 -11.55 11.25
C GLY A 280 -7.89 -10.53 10.61
N ALA A 281 -7.28 -10.86 9.46
CA ALA A 281 -6.38 -9.95 8.76
C ALA A 281 -7.08 -8.69 8.25
N ASN A 282 -6.30 -7.71 7.82
CA ASN A 282 -6.79 -6.46 7.27
C ASN A 282 -6.93 -6.50 5.74
N TYR A 283 -7.69 -5.59 5.17
CA TYR A 283 -7.77 -5.31 3.74
C TYR A 283 -7.16 -3.94 3.47
N TRP A 284 -6.40 -3.81 2.37
CA TRP A 284 -5.67 -2.59 2.01
C TRP A 284 -6.23 -1.87 0.79
N GLY A 285 -7.44 -2.28 0.37
CA GLY A 285 -8.18 -1.61 -0.69
C GLY A 285 -7.87 -2.12 -2.10
N HIS A 286 -6.81 -2.89 -2.31
CA HIS A 286 -6.43 -3.40 -3.63
C HIS A 286 -5.59 -4.69 -3.54
N ASN A 287 -5.39 -5.34 -4.69
CA ASN A 287 -4.64 -6.60 -4.83
C ASN A 287 -5.16 -7.70 -3.89
N ALA A 288 -6.47 -7.80 -3.79
CA ALA A 288 -7.16 -8.76 -2.95
C ALA A 288 -8.33 -9.39 -3.70
N ILE A 289 -8.63 -10.65 -3.38
CA ILE A 289 -9.84 -11.33 -3.84
C ILE A 289 -10.92 -11.28 -2.75
N ILE A 290 -12.15 -11.01 -3.15
CA ILE A 290 -13.29 -10.80 -2.28
C ILE A 290 -14.48 -11.63 -2.78
N ARG A 291 -15.19 -12.28 -1.88
CA ARG A 291 -16.46 -12.96 -2.17
C ARG A 291 -17.56 -11.91 -2.30
N ILE A 292 -18.23 -11.84 -3.46
CA ILE A 292 -19.15 -10.74 -3.79
C ILE A 292 -20.41 -10.77 -2.93
N ALA A 293 -21.06 -11.92 -2.78
CA ALA A 293 -22.33 -12.00 -2.04
C ALA A 293 -22.22 -11.46 -0.60
N PRO A 294 -21.30 -11.94 0.27
CA PRO A 294 -21.18 -11.39 1.61
C PRO A 294 -20.64 -9.95 1.63
N PHE A 295 -19.88 -9.53 0.63
CA PHE A 295 -19.44 -8.14 0.53
C PHE A 295 -20.64 -7.20 0.31
N LEU A 296 -21.54 -7.53 -0.61
CA LEU A 296 -22.78 -6.78 -0.85
C LEU A 296 -23.70 -6.76 0.38
N GLU A 297 -23.81 -7.89 1.08
CA GLU A 297 -24.70 -8.02 2.23
C GLU A 297 -24.19 -7.24 3.46
N HIS A 298 -22.89 -7.22 3.69
CA HIS A 298 -22.33 -6.79 4.98
C HIS A 298 -21.41 -5.56 4.92
N CYS A 299 -20.82 -5.24 3.76
CA CYS A 299 -19.78 -4.21 3.66
C CYS A 299 -20.30 -2.85 3.15
N ALA A 300 -21.62 -2.63 3.12
CA ALA A 300 -22.18 -1.32 2.80
C ALA A 300 -21.72 -0.29 3.83
N LEU A 301 -21.07 0.77 3.34
CA LEU A 301 -20.50 1.80 4.21
C LEU A 301 -21.54 2.91 4.47
N PRO A 302 -21.86 3.21 5.73
CA PRO A 302 -22.72 4.33 6.05
C PRO A 302 -21.94 5.65 5.91
N VAL A 303 -22.67 6.72 5.65
CA VAL A 303 -22.15 8.08 5.77
C VAL A 303 -22.03 8.40 7.25
N LEU A 304 -20.85 8.81 7.70
CA LEU A 304 -20.63 9.18 9.11
C LEU A 304 -21.39 10.45 9.45
N PRO A 305 -22.05 10.51 10.63
CA PRO A 305 -22.79 11.69 11.04
C PRO A 305 -21.89 12.91 11.21
N GLY A 306 -22.43 14.11 11.00
CA GLY A 306 -21.72 15.38 11.12
C GLY A 306 -20.98 15.80 9.86
N ARG A 307 -20.26 16.93 9.95
CA ARG A 307 -19.55 17.51 8.80
C ARG A 307 -18.14 16.93 8.63
N ALA A 308 -17.64 16.94 7.38
CA ALA A 308 -16.23 16.71 7.11
C ALA A 308 -15.34 17.65 7.96
N PRO A 309 -14.15 17.22 8.36
CA PRO A 309 -13.39 16.04 7.92
C PRO A 309 -13.71 14.74 8.67
N LEU A 310 -14.29 14.79 9.86
CA LEU A 310 -14.54 13.59 10.68
C LEU A 310 -15.91 12.93 10.41
N GLY A 311 -16.83 13.64 9.72
CA GLY A 311 -18.08 13.11 9.18
C GLY A 311 -18.02 12.95 7.67
N GLY A 312 -19.14 12.53 7.05
CA GLY A 312 -19.24 12.30 5.61
C GLY A 312 -18.79 10.93 5.18
N GLU A 313 -18.39 10.77 3.91
CA GLU A 313 -17.89 9.50 3.36
C GLU A 313 -16.64 9.02 4.07
N ILE A 314 -16.53 7.71 4.33
CA ILE A 314 -15.36 7.08 4.93
C ILE A 314 -14.24 7.00 3.88
N LEU A 315 -13.13 7.70 4.13
CA LEU A 315 -12.04 7.79 3.14
C LEU A 315 -11.13 6.57 3.11
N CYS A 316 -10.80 5.98 4.27
CA CYS A 316 -10.07 4.70 4.36
C CYS A 316 -11.09 3.60 4.63
N HIS A 317 -11.84 3.28 3.58
CA HIS A 317 -12.98 2.35 3.62
C HIS A 317 -12.56 0.90 3.77
N ASP A 318 -11.42 0.54 3.24
CA ASP A 318 -10.84 -0.80 3.13
C ASP A 318 -10.71 -1.50 4.50
N VAL A 319 -10.11 -0.83 5.48
CA VAL A 319 -10.00 -1.34 6.86
C VAL A 319 -11.38 -1.57 7.48
N VAL A 320 -12.34 -0.69 7.16
CA VAL A 320 -13.72 -0.80 7.67
C VAL A 320 -14.46 -1.96 7.01
N GLU A 321 -14.30 -2.17 5.70
CA GLU A 321 -14.88 -3.28 4.96
C GLU A 321 -14.39 -4.62 5.51
N ALA A 322 -13.08 -4.76 5.79
CA ALA A 322 -12.53 -5.94 6.45
C ALA A 322 -13.14 -6.16 7.85
N ALA A 323 -13.26 -5.09 8.64
CA ALA A 323 -13.82 -5.17 9.98
C ALA A 323 -15.32 -5.54 9.96
N LEU A 324 -16.08 -5.07 8.98
CA LEU A 324 -17.50 -5.44 8.77
C LEU A 324 -17.64 -6.88 8.31
N MET A 325 -16.80 -7.34 7.39
CA MET A 325 -16.76 -8.73 6.95
C MET A 325 -16.50 -9.67 8.14
N GLN A 326 -15.52 -9.33 8.99
CA GLN A 326 -15.23 -10.08 10.22
C GLN A 326 -16.41 -10.04 11.21
N ALA A 327 -17.07 -8.88 11.36
CA ALA A 327 -18.23 -8.74 12.24
C ALA A 327 -19.39 -9.65 11.81
N ALA A 328 -19.56 -9.86 10.52
CA ALA A 328 -20.54 -10.78 9.93
C ALA A 328 -20.15 -12.27 10.05
N GLY A 329 -18.97 -12.58 10.58
CA GLY A 329 -18.55 -13.97 10.80
C GLY A 329 -17.63 -14.55 9.74
N TRP A 330 -17.33 -13.79 8.69
CA TRP A 330 -16.40 -14.20 7.64
C TRP A 330 -14.95 -14.03 8.07
N GLU A 331 -14.09 -14.86 7.51
CA GLU A 331 -12.65 -14.80 7.72
C GLU A 331 -12.01 -13.86 6.68
N VAL A 332 -11.05 -13.07 7.11
CA VAL A 332 -10.19 -12.24 6.25
C VAL A 332 -8.76 -12.72 6.43
N HIS A 333 -8.12 -13.13 5.35
CA HIS A 333 -6.79 -13.71 5.39
C HIS A 333 -5.76 -12.80 4.73
N LEU A 334 -4.53 -12.80 5.26
CA LEU A 334 -3.35 -12.28 4.58
C LEU A 334 -2.56 -13.47 4.02
N ASP A 335 -2.25 -13.44 2.72
CA ASP A 335 -1.42 -14.46 2.09
C ASP A 335 -0.09 -13.89 1.58
N PRO A 336 1.00 -13.99 2.35
CA PRO A 336 2.32 -13.53 1.94
C PRO A 336 3.00 -14.45 0.94
N THR A 337 2.46 -15.64 0.69
CA THR A 337 3.07 -16.64 -0.21
C THR A 337 2.77 -16.38 -1.68
N LEU A 338 1.78 -15.53 -1.97
CA LEU A 338 1.39 -15.17 -3.32
C LEU A 338 2.24 -13.99 -3.82
N GLY A 339 3.15 -14.27 -4.75
CA GLY A 339 4.00 -13.29 -5.43
C GLY A 339 3.32 -12.70 -6.67
N ASP A 340 4.11 -11.97 -7.46
CA ASP A 340 3.71 -11.35 -8.74
C ASP A 340 2.46 -10.48 -8.65
N THR A 341 2.42 -9.70 -7.58
CA THR A 341 1.42 -8.68 -7.29
C THR A 341 2.15 -7.39 -6.96
N PHE A 342 1.82 -6.31 -7.68
CA PHE A 342 2.61 -5.09 -7.70
C PHE A 342 1.75 -3.84 -7.63
N GLU A 343 2.37 -2.76 -7.14
CA GLU A 343 1.83 -1.41 -7.11
C GLU A 343 2.93 -0.39 -7.43
N GLU A 344 2.60 0.89 -7.54
CA GLU A 344 3.57 1.96 -7.63
C GLU A 344 3.46 2.93 -6.45
N VAL A 345 4.62 3.37 -5.96
CA VAL A 345 4.71 4.32 -4.86
C VAL A 345 4.89 5.76 -5.37
N PRO A 346 4.59 6.78 -4.57
CA PRO A 346 4.90 8.16 -4.90
C PRO A 346 6.37 8.36 -5.26
N PRO A 347 6.67 9.18 -6.29
CA PRO A 347 8.03 9.33 -6.78
C PRO A 347 8.94 10.16 -5.86
N ASN A 348 8.39 10.94 -4.93
CA ASN A 348 9.15 11.83 -4.08
C ASN A 348 8.45 12.09 -2.74
N LEU A 349 9.19 12.70 -1.80
CA LEU A 349 8.72 13.00 -0.45
C LEU A 349 7.47 13.90 -0.43
N ILE A 350 7.36 14.87 -1.34
CA ILE A 350 6.24 15.82 -1.37
C ILE A 350 4.94 15.10 -1.77
N ASP A 351 4.99 14.29 -2.82
CA ASP A 351 3.84 13.51 -3.28
C ASP A 351 3.45 12.42 -2.26
N HIS A 352 4.46 11.82 -1.60
CA HIS A 352 4.24 10.91 -0.47
C HIS A 352 3.49 11.62 0.68
N THR A 353 3.95 12.80 1.07
CA THR A 353 3.32 13.60 2.13
C THR A 353 1.87 13.99 1.78
N ALA A 354 1.60 14.32 0.52
CA ALA A 354 0.25 14.61 0.05
C ALA A 354 -0.69 13.37 0.15
N ARG A 355 -0.16 12.17 -0.11
CA ARG A 355 -0.89 10.90 0.09
C ARG A 355 -1.18 10.65 1.57
N GLU A 356 -0.17 10.80 2.43
CA GLU A 356 -0.28 10.62 3.88
C GLU A 356 -1.34 11.52 4.51
N ARG A 357 -1.48 12.76 4.02
CA ARG A 357 -2.51 13.69 4.50
C ARG A 357 -3.94 13.15 4.31
N ARG A 358 -4.22 12.51 3.16
CA ARG A 358 -5.53 11.90 2.91
C ARG A 358 -5.77 10.69 3.82
N TRP A 359 -4.76 9.85 3.97
CA TRP A 359 -4.84 8.69 4.85
C TRP A 359 -4.97 9.08 6.32
N CYS A 360 -4.30 10.17 6.74
CA CYS A 360 -4.48 10.72 8.09
C CYS A 360 -5.95 11.05 8.37
N GLN A 361 -6.61 11.80 7.49
CA GLN A 361 -8.03 12.13 7.66
C GLN A 361 -8.89 10.86 7.72
N GLY A 362 -8.71 9.90 6.82
CA GLY A 362 -9.47 8.65 6.81
C GLY A 362 -9.26 7.83 8.08
N ASN A 363 -8.00 7.71 8.56
CA ASN A 363 -7.72 7.00 9.80
C ASN A 363 -8.26 7.71 11.04
N LEU A 364 -8.34 9.04 11.06
CA LEU A 364 -8.99 9.76 12.15
C LEU A 364 -10.52 9.58 12.15
N GLN A 365 -11.15 9.37 11.00
CA GLN A 365 -12.57 8.96 10.93
C GLN A 365 -12.81 7.62 11.64
N HIS A 366 -11.81 6.73 11.66
CA HIS A 366 -11.89 5.44 12.33
C HIS A 366 -12.12 5.54 13.85
N MET A 367 -11.85 6.70 14.50
CA MET A 367 -12.20 6.92 15.90
C MET A 367 -13.70 6.73 16.15
N ARG A 368 -14.56 7.09 15.19
CA ARG A 368 -16.01 6.89 15.27
C ARG A 368 -16.42 5.46 14.91
N VAL A 369 -15.79 4.90 13.88
CA VAL A 369 -16.06 3.53 13.42
C VAL A 369 -15.67 2.52 14.49
N MET A 370 -14.55 2.71 15.18
CA MET A 370 -14.05 1.81 16.22
C MET A 370 -15.06 1.65 17.40
N LEU A 371 -15.98 2.60 17.59
CA LEU A 371 -17.01 2.56 18.62
C LEU A 371 -18.24 1.74 18.22
N TRP A 372 -18.36 1.26 16.97
CA TRP A 372 -19.52 0.48 16.54
C TRP A 372 -19.59 -0.85 17.33
N PRO A 373 -20.76 -1.17 17.90
CA PRO A 373 -20.89 -2.29 18.86
C PRO A 373 -20.61 -3.67 18.24
N ARG A 374 -20.87 -3.84 16.94
CA ARG A 374 -20.74 -5.13 16.23
C ARG A 374 -19.30 -5.51 15.86
N LEU A 375 -18.34 -4.59 15.93
CA LEU A 375 -16.97 -4.86 15.51
C LEU A 375 -16.27 -5.82 16.47
N ARG A 376 -15.57 -6.80 15.92
CA ARG A 376 -14.70 -7.72 16.66
C ARG A 376 -13.43 -7.02 17.13
N LEU A 377 -12.79 -7.58 18.17
CA LEU A 377 -11.58 -7.00 18.76
C LEU A 377 -10.48 -6.79 17.72
N MET A 378 -10.23 -7.75 16.82
CA MET A 378 -9.18 -7.63 15.80
C MET A 378 -9.46 -6.46 14.83
N GLY A 379 -10.70 -6.30 14.36
CA GLY A 379 -11.08 -5.14 13.55
C GLY A 379 -10.85 -3.81 14.28
N ARG A 380 -11.20 -3.74 15.59
CA ARG A 380 -10.89 -2.55 16.42
C ARG A 380 -9.38 -2.31 16.56
N MET A 381 -8.58 -3.37 16.67
CA MET A 381 -7.12 -3.25 16.74
C MET A 381 -6.53 -2.71 15.44
N HIS A 382 -7.03 -3.14 14.25
CA HIS A 382 -6.60 -2.58 12.97
C HIS A 382 -6.95 -1.10 12.83
N LEU A 383 -8.20 -0.72 13.16
CA LEU A 383 -8.62 0.68 13.17
C LEU A 383 -7.78 1.52 14.16
N GLY A 384 -7.55 0.99 15.36
CA GLY A 384 -6.72 1.61 16.39
C GLY A 384 -5.25 1.75 15.98
N ALA A 385 -4.69 0.78 15.26
CA ALA A 385 -3.33 0.85 14.73
C ALA A 385 -3.19 2.00 13.72
N GLY A 386 -4.15 2.17 12.80
CA GLY A 386 -4.16 3.29 11.87
C GLY A 386 -4.29 4.66 12.57
N ILE A 387 -5.14 4.76 13.59
CA ILE A 387 -5.26 5.97 14.42
C ILE A 387 -3.93 6.26 15.13
N SER A 388 -3.32 5.25 15.78
CA SER A 388 -2.07 5.40 16.55
C SER A 388 -0.89 5.82 15.68
N TYR A 389 -0.84 5.34 14.43
CA TYR A 389 0.20 5.73 13.48
C TYR A 389 0.24 7.25 13.27
N TYR A 390 -0.92 7.87 13.03
CA TYR A 390 -0.99 9.34 12.84
C TYR A 390 -0.93 10.11 14.16
N ALA A 391 -1.51 9.58 15.25
CA ALA A 391 -1.42 10.18 16.57
C ALA A 391 0.01 10.20 17.14
N ALA A 392 0.91 9.36 16.63
CA ALA A 392 2.32 9.39 17.02
C ALA A 392 2.96 10.77 16.83
N GLY A 393 2.67 11.45 15.70
CA GLY A 393 3.21 12.79 15.44
C GLY A 393 2.94 13.79 16.57
N PRO A 394 1.68 14.13 16.88
CA PRO A 394 1.40 15.05 17.99
C PRO A 394 1.87 14.57 19.36
N VAL A 395 1.85 13.25 19.62
CA VAL A 395 2.36 12.68 20.88
C VAL A 395 3.87 12.93 21.04
N TRP A 396 4.66 12.68 19.99
CA TRP A 396 6.09 12.95 19.99
C TRP A 396 6.42 14.44 20.08
N VAL A 397 5.68 15.30 19.35
CA VAL A 397 5.87 16.76 19.42
C VAL A 397 5.56 17.26 20.84
N LEU A 398 4.46 16.82 21.44
CA LEU A 398 4.11 17.22 22.81
C LEU A 398 5.14 16.70 23.81
N PHE A 399 5.63 15.47 23.68
CA PHE A 399 6.69 14.93 24.53
C PHE A 399 7.95 15.80 24.45
N ALA A 400 8.39 16.14 23.22
CA ALA A 400 9.56 16.98 23.01
C ALA A 400 9.36 18.41 23.56
N MET A 401 8.14 18.97 23.43
CA MET A 401 7.82 20.27 24.02
C MET A 401 7.90 20.25 25.55
N LEU A 402 7.27 19.27 26.19
CA LEU A 402 7.30 19.14 27.64
C LEU A 402 8.71 18.85 28.17
N LEU A 403 9.49 18.07 27.45
CA LEU A 403 10.89 17.79 27.78
C LEU A 403 11.73 19.09 27.77
N GLY A 404 11.41 20.03 26.89
CA GLY A 404 12.04 21.36 26.86
C GLY A 404 11.82 22.21 28.11
N PHE A 405 10.75 21.97 28.88
CA PHE A 405 10.47 22.66 30.14
C PHE A 405 11.00 21.91 31.38
N ALA A 406 11.53 20.70 31.22
CA ALA A 406 12.11 19.95 32.33
C ALA A 406 13.48 20.52 32.75
N PRO A 407 13.96 20.32 33.99
CA PRO A 407 15.31 20.67 34.37
C PRO A 407 16.33 20.02 33.43
N ALA A 408 17.36 20.77 32.96
CA ALA A 408 18.27 20.31 31.92
C ALA A 408 18.98 18.98 32.24
N ALA A 409 19.35 18.76 33.48
CA ALA A 409 19.96 17.50 33.91
C ALA A 409 18.98 16.32 33.83
N ALA A 410 17.72 16.52 34.28
CA ALA A 410 16.66 15.53 34.21
C ALA A 410 16.25 15.25 32.75
N ALA A 411 16.18 16.29 31.91
CA ALA A 411 15.88 16.14 30.47
C ALA A 411 16.95 15.32 29.74
N ARG A 412 18.24 15.57 30.02
CA ARG A 412 19.35 14.78 29.45
C ARG A 412 19.33 13.35 29.92
N HIS A 413 19.09 13.12 31.22
CA HIS A 413 18.99 11.78 31.77
C HIS A 413 17.82 11.00 31.17
N LEU A 414 16.62 11.62 31.10
CA LEU A 414 15.45 11.02 30.47
C LEU A 414 15.69 10.72 28.99
N ALA A 415 16.32 11.64 28.24
CA ALA A 415 16.66 11.39 26.85
C ALA A 415 17.62 10.19 26.70
N ALA A 416 18.66 10.11 27.53
CA ALA A 416 19.61 9.00 27.48
C ALA A 416 18.96 7.64 27.73
N GLU A 417 18.01 7.57 28.67
CA GLU A 417 17.33 6.32 29.03
C GLU A 417 16.15 6.00 28.09
N ALA A 418 15.43 7.01 27.60
CA ALA A 418 14.24 6.81 26.76
C ALA A 418 14.58 6.42 25.31
N TRP A 419 15.66 6.98 24.74
CA TRP A 419 16.03 6.70 23.35
C TRP A 419 16.38 5.24 23.05
N PRO A 420 17.16 4.51 23.87
CA PRO A 420 17.52 3.13 23.55
C PRO A 420 16.33 2.20 23.30
N PRO A 421 15.30 2.10 24.16
CA PRO A 421 14.16 1.22 23.89
C PRO A 421 13.30 1.66 22.69
N LEU A 422 13.15 2.98 22.49
CA LEU A 422 12.44 3.50 21.33
C LEU A 422 13.18 3.17 20.03
N LEU A 423 14.49 3.41 19.99
CA LEU A 423 15.34 3.12 18.84
C LEU A 423 15.39 1.61 18.56
N ALA A 424 15.47 0.79 19.60
CA ALA A 424 15.47 -0.67 19.46
C ALA A 424 14.21 -1.16 18.74
N LEU A 425 13.03 -0.66 19.09
CA LEU A 425 11.78 -1.03 18.44
C LEU A 425 11.73 -0.64 16.94
N VAL A 426 12.45 0.40 16.55
CA VAL A 426 12.54 0.84 15.14
C VAL A 426 13.60 0.05 14.37
N VAL A 427 14.78 -0.16 14.98
CA VAL A 427 15.96 -0.69 14.30
C VAL A 427 16.00 -2.22 14.29
N LEU A 428 15.66 -2.89 15.40
CA LEU A 428 15.77 -4.35 15.51
C LEU A 428 14.97 -5.12 14.45
N PRO A 429 13.72 -4.75 14.11
CA PRO A 429 12.98 -5.44 13.06
C PRO A 429 13.66 -5.35 11.69
N ARG A 430 14.28 -4.21 11.38
CA ARG A 430 14.98 -3.97 10.13
C ARG A 430 16.31 -4.72 10.06
N LEU A 431 17.06 -4.74 11.16
CA LEU A 431 18.26 -5.56 11.27
C LEU A 431 17.94 -7.04 11.18
N ALA A 432 16.85 -7.50 11.77
CA ALA A 432 16.39 -8.88 11.65
C ALA A 432 16.14 -9.26 10.18
N SER A 433 15.43 -8.42 9.43
CA SER A 433 15.19 -8.62 7.99
C SER A 433 16.51 -8.64 7.20
N LEU A 434 17.42 -7.72 7.49
CA LEU A 434 18.75 -7.69 6.88
C LEU A 434 19.53 -8.99 7.16
N LEU A 435 19.55 -9.46 8.40
CA LEU A 435 20.23 -10.70 8.76
C LEU A 435 19.68 -11.90 8.01
N VAL A 436 18.36 -12.00 7.81
CA VAL A 436 17.73 -13.04 7.01
C VAL A 436 18.25 -12.99 5.57
N VAL A 437 18.32 -11.80 4.96
CA VAL A 437 18.83 -11.61 3.59
C VAL A 437 20.32 -11.96 3.51
N LEU A 438 21.15 -11.52 4.45
CA LEU A 438 22.60 -11.76 4.47
C LEU A 438 22.95 -13.24 4.71
N ALA A 439 22.08 -14.00 5.38
CA ALA A 439 22.26 -15.43 5.61
C ALA A 439 22.22 -16.26 4.31
N SER A 440 21.62 -15.74 3.23
CA SER A 440 21.49 -16.42 1.95
C SER A 440 22.21 -15.64 0.84
N ARG A 441 23.19 -16.30 0.16
CA ARG A 441 23.86 -15.71 -1.01
C ARG A 441 22.90 -15.40 -2.15
N ARG A 442 21.90 -16.25 -2.35
CA ARG A 442 20.88 -16.07 -3.40
C ARG A 442 20.00 -14.86 -3.11
N GLN A 443 19.53 -14.71 -1.86
CA GLN A 443 18.72 -13.57 -1.46
C GLN A 443 19.50 -12.27 -1.52
N SER A 444 20.71 -12.22 -0.99
CA SER A 444 21.53 -11.01 -1.04
C SER A 444 21.91 -10.60 -2.47
N ALA A 445 22.10 -11.56 -3.40
CA ALA A 445 22.34 -11.26 -4.81
C ALA A 445 21.17 -10.48 -5.45
N ALA A 446 19.91 -10.76 -5.05
CA ALA A 446 18.73 -10.05 -5.51
C ALA A 446 18.67 -8.57 -5.05
N PHE A 447 19.47 -8.20 -4.05
CA PHE A 447 19.61 -6.84 -3.53
C PHE A 447 20.96 -6.20 -3.90
N GLY A 448 21.63 -6.67 -4.96
CA GLY A 448 22.93 -6.16 -5.42
C GLY A 448 24.13 -6.78 -4.69
N GLY A 449 23.94 -7.79 -3.86
CA GLY A 449 24.97 -8.46 -3.07
C GLY A 449 24.96 -8.05 -1.59
N ARG A 450 25.74 -8.74 -0.77
CA ARG A 450 25.74 -8.54 0.69
C ARG A 450 26.13 -7.13 1.12
N LEU A 451 27.18 -6.58 0.52
CA LEU A 451 27.65 -5.23 0.85
C LEU A 451 26.63 -4.15 0.40
N ALA A 452 26.05 -4.31 -0.78
CA ALA A 452 25.02 -3.39 -1.29
C ALA A 452 23.74 -3.45 -0.44
N ALA A 453 23.30 -4.64 -0.03
CA ALA A 453 22.17 -4.79 0.88
C ALA A 453 22.42 -4.12 2.24
N LEU A 454 23.62 -4.33 2.83
CA LEU A 454 24.00 -3.68 4.08
C LEU A 454 24.04 -2.14 3.92
N ALA A 455 24.74 -1.63 2.90
CA ALA A 455 24.83 -0.20 2.64
C ALA A 455 23.44 0.40 2.35
N GLY A 456 22.58 -0.29 1.60
CA GLY A 456 21.20 0.11 1.33
C GLY A 456 20.39 0.26 2.61
N VAL A 457 20.46 -0.70 3.53
CA VAL A 457 19.78 -0.61 4.84
C VAL A 457 20.34 0.52 5.69
N MET A 458 21.66 0.70 5.74
CA MET A 458 22.26 1.78 6.51
C MET A 458 21.84 3.17 5.98
N LEU A 459 21.79 3.34 4.66
CA LEU A 459 21.33 4.59 4.02
C LEU A 459 19.84 4.82 4.24
N ASP A 460 19.01 3.77 4.12
CA ASP A 460 17.58 3.82 4.43
C ASP A 460 17.32 4.23 5.88
N GLN A 461 18.08 3.66 6.84
CA GLN A 461 18.00 4.05 8.24
C GLN A 461 18.43 5.50 8.47
N ALA A 462 19.54 5.92 7.87
CA ALA A 462 20.02 7.30 7.98
C ALA A 462 18.99 8.29 7.45
N LEU A 463 18.39 8.05 6.28
CA LEU A 463 17.33 8.89 5.73
C LEU A 463 16.07 8.89 6.61
N THR A 464 15.67 7.71 7.12
CA THR A 464 14.52 7.60 8.04
C THR A 464 14.71 8.46 9.28
N VAL A 465 15.91 8.41 9.89
CA VAL A 465 16.23 9.21 11.09
C VAL A 465 16.29 10.72 10.73
N LEU A 466 16.90 11.06 9.61
CA LEU A 466 16.97 12.47 9.17
C LEU A 466 15.60 13.07 8.82
N LEU A 467 14.69 12.29 8.28
CA LEU A 467 13.34 12.76 7.95
C LEU A 467 12.35 12.65 9.12
N MET A 468 12.71 11.98 10.21
CA MET A 468 11.81 11.75 11.34
C MET A 468 11.27 13.06 11.96
N PRO A 469 12.07 14.09 12.27
CA PRO A 469 11.54 15.33 12.84
C PRO A 469 10.53 16.02 11.92
N LEU A 470 10.80 16.04 10.60
CA LEU A 470 9.87 16.58 9.61
C LEU A 470 8.56 15.79 9.60
N ASN A 471 8.64 14.45 9.49
CA ASN A 471 7.48 13.59 9.42
C ASN A 471 6.58 13.70 10.66
N LEU A 472 7.17 13.85 11.85
CA LEU A 472 6.44 14.04 13.10
C LEU A 472 5.69 15.39 13.12
N LEU A 473 6.36 16.47 12.70
CA LEU A 473 5.71 17.79 12.61
C LEU A 473 4.61 17.82 11.55
N VAL A 474 4.84 17.22 10.38
CA VAL A 474 3.85 17.09 9.31
C VAL A 474 2.65 16.30 9.78
N SER A 475 2.86 15.15 10.43
CA SER A 475 1.78 14.33 10.99
C SER A 475 1.00 15.09 12.07
N ALA A 476 1.70 15.78 12.97
CA ALA A 476 1.06 16.62 14.00
C ALA A 476 0.20 17.72 13.38
N GLN A 477 0.69 18.38 12.32
CA GLN A 477 -0.08 19.38 11.56
C GLN A 477 -1.33 18.77 10.91
N PHE A 478 -1.20 17.57 10.30
CA PHE A 478 -2.33 16.90 9.64
C PHE A 478 -3.43 16.54 10.65
N VAL A 479 -3.04 16.00 11.80
CA VAL A 479 -3.98 15.70 12.89
C VAL A 479 -4.64 16.98 13.40
N ALA A 480 -3.85 18.02 13.70
CA ALA A 480 -4.38 19.29 14.18
C ALA A 480 -5.32 19.96 13.16
N ALA A 481 -4.95 19.95 11.87
CA ALA A 481 -5.78 20.49 10.79
C ALA A 481 -7.11 19.72 10.66
N THR A 482 -7.06 18.39 10.73
CA THR A 482 -8.26 17.53 10.64
C THR A 482 -9.16 17.73 11.85
N LEU A 483 -8.61 17.74 13.08
CA LEU A 483 -9.39 18.00 14.29
C LEU A 483 -9.95 19.44 14.33
N GLY A 484 -9.22 20.40 13.72
CA GLY A 484 -9.64 21.80 13.54
C GLY A 484 -10.63 22.01 12.39
N GLY A 485 -11.19 20.96 11.79
CA GLY A 485 -12.25 21.06 10.79
C GLY A 485 -11.79 21.28 9.34
N ARG A 486 -10.49 21.16 9.04
CA ARG A 486 -9.95 21.32 7.68
C ARG A 486 -9.95 19.98 6.93
N SER A 487 -10.85 19.81 5.97
CA SER A 487 -10.93 18.62 5.13
C SER A 487 -9.90 18.66 4.00
N VAL A 488 -9.51 17.48 3.52
CA VAL A 488 -8.62 17.29 2.37
C VAL A 488 -9.44 16.96 1.13
N GLY A 489 -9.20 17.71 0.03
CA GLY A 489 -9.77 17.38 -1.27
C GLY A 489 -9.12 16.14 -1.87
N TRP A 490 -9.82 15.48 -2.78
CA TRP A 490 -9.25 14.40 -3.58
C TRP A 490 -8.50 14.98 -4.78
N SER A 491 -7.23 14.63 -4.94
CA SER A 491 -6.44 14.85 -6.14
C SER A 491 -5.82 13.55 -6.60
N THR A 492 -5.78 13.30 -7.91
CA THR A 492 -5.04 12.17 -8.50
C THR A 492 -3.56 12.26 -8.13
N GLN A 493 -2.96 11.11 -7.85
CA GLN A 493 -1.52 11.06 -7.59
C GLN A 493 -0.72 11.16 -8.89
N PRO A 494 0.36 11.95 -8.92
CA PRO A 494 1.29 11.91 -10.05
C PRO A 494 1.88 10.50 -10.22
N ARG A 495 1.71 9.92 -11.41
CA ARG A 495 2.21 8.57 -11.75
C ARG A 495 3.51 8.61 -12.57
N CYS A 496 4.11 9.78 -12.74
CA CYS A 496 5.41 9.95 -13.40
C CYS A 496 6.52 10.24 -12.40
N ASP A 497 7.75 9.88 -12.76
CA ASP A 497 8.93 10.20 -11.97
C ASP A 497 9.27 11.69 -12.12
N ARG A 498 8.62 12.53 -11.32
CA ARG A 498 8.89 13.97 -11.31
C ARG A 498 9.91 14.34 -10.24
N GLY A 499 10.80 15.27 -10.59
CA GLY A 499 11.69 15.91 -9.62
C GLY A 499 10.97 17.04 -8.86
N VAL A 500 11.43 17.31 -7.65
CA VAL A 500 11.02 18.46 -6.83
C VAL A 500 12.02 19.58 -7.02
N GLY A 501 11.54 20.81 -7.28
CA GLY A 501 12.38 22.01 -7.34
C GLY A 501 12.64 22.61 -5.96
N TRP A 502 13.72 23.38 -5.82
CA TRP A 502 14.05 24.07 -4.56
C TRP A 502 12.93 25.02 -4.09
N GLY A 503 12.34 25.79 -5.03
CA GLY A 503 11.23 26.70 -4.69
C GLY A 503 9.98 25.95 -4.21
N GLU A 504 9.67 24.79 -4.78
CA GLU A 504 8.58 23.93 -4.32
C GLU A 504 8.87 23.36 -2.93
N ALA A 505 10.06 22.79 -2.73
CA ALA A 505 10.46 22.21 -1.45
C ALA A 505 10.44 23.25 -0.32
N LEU A 506 11.07 24.40 -0.53
CA LEU A 506 11.09 25.47 0.47
C LEU A 506 9.68 26.00 0.76
N ARG A 507 8.88 26.29 -0.26
CA ARG A 507 7.50 26.79 -0.08
C ARG A 507 6.63 25.85 0.74
N LEU A 508 6.77 24.53 0.54
CA LEU A 508 5.94 23.53 1.24
C LEU A 508 6.48 23.20 2.63
N LEU A 509 7.80 23.27 2.83
CA LEU A 509 8.43 22.87 4.09
C LEU A 509 8.74 24.04 5.03
N TRP A 510 8.75 25.31 4.54
CA TRP A 510 9.12 26.47 5.35
C TRP A 510 8.33 26.61 6.67
N PRO A 511 6.99 26.28 6.76
CA PRO A 511 6.28 26.43 8.03
C PRO A 511 6.85 25.52 9.13
N PHE A 512 7.29 24.31 8.75
CA PHE A 512 7.90 23.35 9.67
C PHE A 512 9.33 23.80 10.06
N LEU A 513 10.09 24.33 9.09
CA LEU A 513 11.41 24.88 9.34
C LEU A 513 11.33 26.06 10.30
N ALA A 514 10.42 27.00 10.05
CA ALA A 514 10.23 28.18 10.89
C ALA A 514 9.78 27.79 12.31
N ALA A 515 8.77 26.94 12.44
CA ALA A 515 8.27 26.49 13.73
C ALA A 515 9.32 25.72 14.55
N GLY A 516 10.04 24.79 13.90
CA GLY A 516 11.10 24.03 14.55
C GLY A 516 12.29 24.89 14.94
N SER A 517 12.71 25.82 14.06
CA SER A 517 13.80 26.74 14.35
C SER A 517 13.45 27.73 15.46
N ALA A 518 12.24 28.27 15.44
CA ALA A 518 11.76 29.17 16.51
C ALA A 518 11.70 28.46 17.86
N TRP A 519 11.23 27.21 17.88
CA TRP A 519 11.15 26.43 19.09
C TRP A 519 12.53 26.05 19.64
N VAL A 520 13.40 25.44 18.84
CA VAL A 520 14.77 25.05 19.27
C VAL A 520 15.63 26.27 19.55
N GLY A 521 15.53 27.32 18.73
CA GLY A 521 16.24 28.59 18.95
C GLY A 521 15.79 29.29 20.23
N GLY A 522 14.47 29.33 20.47
CA GLY A 522 13.90 29.88 21.71
C GLY A 522 14.38 29.11 22.94
N LEU A 523 14.37 27.78 22.89
CA LEU A 523 14.91 26.94 23.98
C LEU A 523 16.43 27.12 24.17
N ALA A 524 17.19 27.24 23.11
CA ALA A 524 18.63 27.46 23.20
C ALA A 524 18.97 28.79 23.88
N LEU A 525 18.16 29.84 23.61
CA LEU A 525 18.32 31.16 24.24
C LEU A 525 17.85 31.17 25.71
N LEU A 526 16.72 30.56 25.99
CA LEU A 526 16.10 30.59 27.32
C LEU A 526 16.68 29.53 28.26
N LEU A 527 17.04 28.36 27.70
CA LEU A 527 17.45 27.16 28.44
C LEU A 527 18.66 26.49 27.71
N PRO A 528 19.84 27.09 27.73
CA PRO A 528 20.99 26.62 26.91
C PRO A 528 21.42 25.19 27.20
N GLY A 529 21.14 24.65 28.39
CA GLY A 529 21.41 23.24 28.73
C GLY A 529 20.61 22.21 27.94
N HIS A 530 19.55 22.61 27.20
CA HIS A 530 18.73 21.71 26.39
C HIS A 530 19.14 21.70 24.91
N ALA A 531 19.92 22.69 24.46
CA ALA A 531 20.29 22.85 23.05
C ALA A 531 20.98 21.58 22.50
N ALA A 532 21.88 20.98 23.26
CA ALA A 532 22.62 19.78 22.82
C ALA A 532 21.69 18.57 22.51
N VAL A 533 20.56 18.45 23.18
CA VAL A 533 19.59 17.35 22.94
C VAL A 533 18.76 17.61 21.67
N LEU A 534 18.48 18.87 21.35
CA LEU A 534 17.54 19.25 20.29
C LEU A 534 18.24 19.66 18.98
N LEU A 535 19.50 20.08 19.02
CA LEU A 535 20.27 20.49 17.84
C LEU A 535 20.31 19.44 16.71
N PRO A 536 20.49 18.11 16.98
CA PRO A 536 20.46 17.11 15.92
C PRO A 536 19.11 17.06 15.18
N ALA A 537 18.00 17.20 15.92
CA ALA A 537 16.66 17.24 15.31
C ALA A 537 16.46 18.51 14.47
N LEU A 538 16.97 19.66 14.91
CA LEU A 538 16.94 20.89 14.13
C LEU A 538 17.79 20.78 12.87
N ALA A 539 19.02 20.25 12.96
CA ALA A 539 19.88 20.05 11.80
C ALA A 539 19.23 19.13 10.77
N ALA A 540 18.59 18.03 11.22
CA ALA A 540 17.84 17.12 10.37
C ALA A 540 16.63 17.80 9.70
N LEU A 541 15.91 18.65 10.45
CA LEU A 541 14.79 19.42 9.91
C LEU A 541 15.26 20.44 8.85
N LEU A 542 16.34 21.17 9.12
CA LEU A 542 16.92 22.14 8.17
C LEU A 542 17.47 21.48 6.90
N ALA A 543 17.92 20.23 6.98
CA ALA A 543 18.35 19.44 5.83
C ALA A 543 17.17 18.93 4.97
N SER A 544 15.95 18.93 5.47
CA SER A 544 14.79 18.27 4.82
C SER A 544 14.45 18.83 3.42
N PRO A 545 14.58 20.14 3.07
CA PRO A 545 14.38 20.61 1.71
C PRO A 545 15.42 20.03 0.72
N ALA A 546 16.68 19.96 1.13
CA ALA A 546 17.74 19.38 0.32
C ALA A 546 17.48 17.86 0.11
N LEU A 547 17.08 17.16 1.16
CA LEU A 547 16.70 15.75 1.07
C LEU A 547 15.51 15.54 0.13
N ALA A 548 14.48 16.40 0.20
CA ALA A 548 13.33 16.33 -0.71
C ALA A 548 13.73 16.54 -2.17
N VAL A 549 14.58 17.56 -2.44
CA VAL A 549 15.06 17.88 -3.79
C VAL A 549 15.96 16.76 -4.33
N TRP A 550 16.97 16.35 -3.58
CA TRP A 550 17.95 15.37 -4.08
C TRP A 550 17.35 13.98 -4.20
N SER A 551 16.57 13.54 -3.23
CA SER A 551 15.94 12.20 -3.29
C SER A 551 14.90 12.07 -4.43
N SER A 552 14.35 13.19 -4.92
CA SER A 552 13.43 13.20 -6.08
C SER A 552 14.14 13.03 -7.43
N ARG A 553 15.49 13.06 -7.48
CA ARG A 553 16.25 12.99 -8.73
C ARG A 553 16.34 11.57 -9.27
N VAL A 554 15.88 11.38 -10.53
CA VAL A 554 16.03 10.14 -11.29
C VAL A 554 17.52 9.83 -11.54
N SER A 555 18.33 10.85 -11.81
CA SER A 555 19.79 10.70 -12.02
C SER A 555 20.48 10.05 -10.82
N LEU A 556 20.14 10.48 -9.59
CA LEU A 556 20.68 9.87 -8.36
C LEU A 556 20.15 8.46 -8.12
N GLY A 557 18.87 8.20 -8.43
CA GLY A 557 18.31 6.85 -8.38
C GLY A 557 19.01 5.90 -9.36
N ARG A 558 19.26 6.34 -10.60
CA ARG A 558 20.00 5.55 -11.59
C ARG A 558 21.48 5.36 -11.21
N LEU A 559 22.11 6.38 -10.62
CA LEU A 559 23.48 6.26 -10.09
C LEU A 559 23.56 5.21 -8.97
N ALA A 560 22.64 5.27 -8.01
CA ALA A 560 22.55 4.28 -6.94
C ALA A 560 22.38 2.85 -7.51
N ARG A 561 21.51 2.67 -8.50
CA ARG A 561 21.32 1.38 -9.16
C ARG A 561 22.60 0.88 -9.86
N ARG A 562 23.32 1.76 -10.57
CA ARG A 562 24.61 1.38 -11.22
C ARG A 562 25.63 0.94 -10.20
N GLY A 563 25.64 1.51 -8.99
CA GLY A 563 26.45 1.08 -7.85
C GLY A 563 25.91 -0.16 -7.11
N GLY A 564 24.84 -0.80 -7.60
CA GLY A 564 24.21 -1.95 -6.95
C GLY A 564 23.34 -1.61 -5.74
N LEU A 565 23.17 -0.29 -5.42
CA LEU A 565 22.37 0.15 -4.27
C LEU A 565 20.87 0.18 -4.59
N PHE A 566 20.06 -0.16 -3.60
CA PHE A 566 18.59 -0.19 -3.69
C PHE A 566 18.06 -1.01 -4.87
N CYS A 567 18.77 -2.07 -5.23
CA CYS A 567 18.28 -3.06 -6.18
C CYS A 567 17.21 -3.93 -5.53
N THR A 568 16.25 -4.38 -6.33
CA THR A 568 15.20 -5.31 -5.88
C THR A 568 15.19 -6.56 -6.75
N VAL A 569 14.60 -7.64 -6.25
CA VAL A 569 14.42 -8.87 -7.02
C VAL A 569 13.64 -8.63 -8.32
N ASP A 570 12.67 -7.72 -8.30
CA ASP A 570 11.81 -7.39 -9.44
C ASP A 570 12.54 -6.59 -10.54
N GLU A 571 13.72 -6.07 -10.23
CA GLU A 571 14.61 -5.44 -11.21
C GLU A 571 15.65 -6.42 -11.76
N VAL A 572 16.17 -7.31 -10.90
CA VAL A 572 17.18 -8.30 -11.28
C VAL A 572 16.55 -9.44 -12.08
N ALA A 573 15.38 -9.90 -11.64
CA ALA A 573 14.62 -10.98 -12.26
C ALA A 573 13.12 -10.62 -12.34
N PRO A 574 12.75 -9.67 -13.21
CA PRO A 574 11.36 -9.24 -13.33
C PRO A 574 10.46 -10.39 -13.78
N SER A 575 9.24 -10.44 -13.23
CA SER A 575 8.20 -11.37 -13.68
C SER A 575 7.85 -11.14 -15.15
N ARG A 576 7.13 -12.09 -15.76
CA ARG A 576 6.71 -11.98 -17.16
C ARG A 576 5.79 -10.76 -17.37
N GLU A 577 4.85 -10.56 -16.45
CA GLU A 577 3.88 -9.47 -16.45
C GLU A 577 4.58 -8.11 -16.39
N LEU A 578 5.57 -7.95 -15.50
CA LEU A 578 6.37 -6.73 -15.43
C LEU A 578 7.14 -6.46 -16.72
N ARG A 579 7.70 -7.51 -17.35
CA ARG A 579 8.39 -7.34 -18.64
C ARG A 579 7.43 -6.96 -19.76
N GLN A 580 6.24 -7.58 -19.81
CA GLN A 580 5.21 -7.26 -20.81
C GLN A 580 4.68 -5.84 -20.62
N PHE A 581 4.36 -5.45 -19.40
CA PHE A 581 3.94 -4.10 -19.06
C PHE A 581 4.98 -3.05 -19.48
N ARG A 582 6.26 -3.26 -19.12
CA ARG A 582 7.35 -2.33 -19.48
C ARG A 582 7.55 -2.22 -20.98
N ARG A 583 7.41 -3.31 -21.73
CA ARG A 583 7.48 -3.31 -23.20
C ARG A 583 6.30 -2.56 -23.83
N ALA A 584 5.09 -2.78 -23.32
CA ALA A 584 3.90 -2.07 -23.80
C ALA A 584 4.03 -0.55 -23.56
N MET A 585 4.47 -0.15 -22.35
CA MET A 585 4.72 1.26 -22.02
C MET A 585 5.82 1.90 -22.89
N ALA A 586 6.85 1.16 -23.26
CA ALA A 586 7.92 1.66 -24.14
C ALA A 586 7.38 1.86 -25.56
N ALA A 587 6.58 0.93 -26.08
CA ALA A 587 5.98 1.02 -27.41
C ALA A 587 4.99 2.21 -27.56
N GLU A 588 4.24 2.52 -26.50
CA GLU A 588 3.32 3.69 -26.51
C GLU A 588 4.07 5.03 -26.44
N ARG A 589 5.32 5.05 -25.93
CA ARG A 589 6.15 6.27 -25.84
C ARG A 589 6.96 6.56 -27.10
N GLU A 590 7.14 5.57 -27.96
CA GLU A 590 7.85 5.66 -29.24
C GLU A 590 6.89 5.29 -30.39
N PRO A 591 5.90 6.13 -30.74
CA PRO A 591 4.91 5.81 -31.76
C PRO A 591 5.50 5.67 -33.18
N ASP A 592 6.73 6.16 -33.42
CA ASP A 592 7.39 6.16 -34.74
C ASP A 592 8.43 5.02 -34.91
N ALA A 593 8.59 4.11 -33.97
CA ALA A 593 9.43 2.93 -34.18
C ALA A 593 8.73 1.96 -35.16
N PRO A 594 9.34 1.55 -36.30
CA PRO A 594 8.71 0.66 -37.25
C PRO A 594 8.38 -0.68 -36.59
N GLY A 595 7.10 -0.93 -36.40
CA GLY A 595 6.60 -2.21 -35.89
C GLY A 595 7.01 -3.37 -36.80
N PRO A 596 7.14 -4.61 -36.28
CA PRO A 596 7.46 -5.78 -37.09
C PRO A 596 6.40 -5.92 -38.19
N ALA A 597 6.86 -5.94 -39.44
CA ALA A 597 6.09 -5.96 -40.67
C ALA A 597 4.85 -6.88 -40.57
N ARG A 598 3.67 -6.29 -40.66
CA ARG A 598 2.43 -7.02 -40.94
C ARG A 598 2.60 -7.68 -42.31
N ARG A 599 2.80 -8.99 -42.32
CA ARG A 599 2.75 -9.78 -43.57
C ARG A 599 1.34 -9.67 -44.16
N GLY A 600 1.33 -9.24 -45.41
CA GLY A 600 0.18 -8.77 -46.15
C GLY A 600 -0.96 -9.77 -46.27
N GLY A 601 -2.16 -9.21 -46.20
CA GLY A 601 -3.35 -9.68 -46.85
C GLY A 601 -3.82 -8.59 -47.77
N VAL A 602 -3.65 -8.82 -49.07
CA VAL A 602 -4.16 -7.96 -50.16
C VAL A 602 -5.68 -8.14 -50.21
N GLY A 603 -6.42 -7.07 -50.01
CA GLY A 603 -7.85 -6.99 -50.29
C GLY A 603 -8.15 -5.64 -50.98
N PRO A 604 -9.10 -5.55 -51.93
CA PRO A 604 -9.08 -4.58 -53.03
C PRO A 604 -9.56 -3.18 -52.66
N ALA A 605 -8.97 -2.23 -53.38
CA ALA A 605 -9.30 -0.82 -53.40
C ALA A 605 -10.71 -0.55 -53.93
N PHE A 606 -11.42 0.39 -53.30
CA PHE A 606 -12.52 1.13 -53.95
C PHE A 606 -12.21 2.63 -53.94
N PRO A 607 -12.41 3.32 -55.06
CA PRO A 607 -12.15 4.74 -55.21
C PRO A 607 -13.43 5.57 -55.03
N GLY A 608 -13.30 6.78 -54.56
CA GLY A 608 -14.40 7.76 -54.59
C GLY A 608 -14.15 8.97 -53.70
N ALA A 609 -13.39 9.91 -54.22
CA ALA A 609 -13.35 11.27 -53.70
C ALA A 609 -14.62 12.04 -54.12
N MET A 610 -15.16 12.87 -53.23
CA MET A 610 -15.80 14.14 -53.64
C MET A 610 -15.67 15.17 -52.52
N THR A 611 -15.21 16.33 -52.97
CA THR A 611 -14.96 17.59 -52.28
C THR A 611 -16.21 18.47 -52.16
N ALA A 612 -16.11 19.50 -51.33
CA ALA A 612 -16.88 20.75 -51.20
C ALA A 612 -18.07 20.69 -50.23
N GLY A 613 -18.32 21.67 -49.37
CA GLY A 613 -18.10 23.09 -49.45
C GLY A 613 -18.58 23.77 -48.16
N GLU A 614 -18.11 24.97 -47.99
CA GLU A 614 -18.37 25.95 -46.93
C GLU A 614 -19.84 26.41 -46.84
N ALA A 615 -20.22 26.83 -45.62
CA ALA A 615 -21.05 27.99 -45.23
C ALA A 615 -21.76 27.65 -43.92
N GLY A 616 -21.68 28.36 -42.80
CA GLY A 616 -21.83 29.78 -42.59
C GLY A 616 -23.04 30.04 -41.69
N LEU A 617 -22.84 30.79 -40.57
CA LEU A 617 -23.80 31.62 -39.83
C LEU A 617 -24.58 31.03 -38.64
N ALA A 618 -24.17 31.48 -37.47
CA ALA A 618 -24.86 32.42 -36.54
C ALA A 618 -26.10 31.96 -35.75
N GLY A 619 -26.02 32.11 -34.43
CA GLY A 619 -27.03 32.77 -33.64
C GLY A 619 -27.91 31.93 -32.73
N GLY A 620 -27.90 32.25 -31.45
CA GLY A 620 -29.06 32.01 -30.61
C GLY A 620 -28.83 31.52 -29.17
N VAL A 621 -28.45 32.44 -28.28
CA VAL A 621 -28.55 32.29 -26.84
C VAL A 621 -30.03 32.43 -26.44
N VAL A 622 -30.56 31.45 -25.68
CA VAL A 622 -31.81 31.64 -24.93
C VAL A 622 -31.62 31.07 -23.53
N PRO A 623 -31.85 31.85 -22.47
CA PRO A 623 -31.77 31.39 -21.08
C PRO A 623 -33.09 30.76 -20.62
N VAL A 624 -33.07 29.62 -20.00
CA VAL A 624 -34.24 29.04 -19.31
C VAL A 624 -34.16 29.35 -17.83
N ARG A 625 -35.19 30.07 -17.39
CA ARG A 625 -35.53 30.49 -16.00
C ARG A 625 -35.77 29.30 -15.11
N GLN A 626 -35.21 29.40 -13.91
CA GLN A 626 -35.66 28.66 -12.72
C GLN A 626 -37.11 28.95 -12.40
N ARG A 627 -37.91 27.94 -12.12
CA ARG A 627 -39.09 28.02 -11.25
C ARG A 627 -38.86 27.22 -10.00
N ALA A 628 -38.88 27.90 -8.90
CA ALA A 628 -39.11 27.34 -7.59
C ALA A 628 -40.64 27.12 -7.44
N ASP A 629 -41.02 25.94 -6.97
CA ASP A 629 -42.32 25.79 -6.31
C ASP A 629 -42.14 24.89 -5.08
N SER A 630 -42.46 25.49 -3.97
CA SER A 630 -42.69 24.94 -2.65
C SER A 630 -43.89 24.01 -2.63
N VAL A 631 -43.82 22.87 -1.93
CA VAL A 631 -44.95 22.37 -1.13
C VAL A 631 -44.41 21.58 0.07
N ALA A 632 -44.92 21.97 1.21
CA ALA A 632 -44.76 21.35 2.50
C ALA A 632 -45.61 20.05 2.60
N GLY A 633 -45.14 19.13 3.47
CA GLY A 633 -45.82 17.92 3.86
C GLY A 633 -44.88 17.02 4.63
#